data_28693212156350f9f56f74fce4baea30
#
_entry.id   28693212156350f9f56f74fce4baea30
#
_cell.length_a   1.000
_cell.length_b   1.000
_cell.length_c   1.000
_cell.angle_alpha   90.00
_cell.angle_beta   90.00
_cell.angle_gamma   90.00
#
_symmetry.space_group_name_H-M   'P 1'
#
loop_
_entity.id
_entity.type
_entity.pdbx_description
1 polymer ?
#
loop_
_entity_poly.entity_id
_entity_poly.type
_entity_poly.pdbx_seq_one_letter_code
_entity_poly.pdbx_strand_id
1 'polypeptide(L)'
;MKSMEEMMQAAQQAAENIQNQMNDMQVKLDSIEVEGAAGGGLVTVRATAKGRILGVNIDDSLMKLEEKHMVEDLVTAAFNDARDKADRVSAEQMKEMQGSMGLPPGFNLPGMG
;
A
#
# COMPACT_ATOMS: atom_id res chain seq x y z
N MET A 1 -36.28 -1.05 23.71
CA MET A 1 -35.20 -0.05 23.71
C MET A 1 -33.96 -0.63 24.43
N LYS A 2 -32.82 -0.56 23.81
CA LYS A 2 -31.59 -1.07 24.44
C LYS A 2 -31.15 -0.14 25.58
N SER A 3 -30.62 -0.71 26.64
CA SER A 3 -30.07 0.06 27.74
C SER A 3 -28.81 0.82 27.28
N MET A 4 -28.44 1.84 28.04
CA MET A 4 -27.21 2.59 27.76
C MET A 4 -25.98 1.69 27.81
N GLU A 5 -25.96 0.72 28.72
CA GLU A 5 -24.92 -0.26 28.85
C GLU A 5 -24.80 -1.14 27.61
N GLU A 6 -25.93 -1.63 27.08
CA GLU A 6 -25.94 -2.40 25.84
C GLU A 6 -25.49 -1.58 24.64
N MET A 7 -25.84 -0.31 24.59
CA MET A 7 -25.41 0.60 23.53
C MET A 7 -23.90 0.84 23.58
N MET A 8 -23.34 0.97 24.79
CA MET A 8 -21.89 1.12 24.97
C MET A 8 -21.15 -0.13 24.57
N GLN A 9 -21.65 -1.31 24.91
CA GLN A 9 -21.04 -2.57 24.51
C GLN A 9 -21.07 -2.74 23.00
N ALA A 10 -22.19 -2.39 22.35
CA ALA A 10 -22.30 -2.45 20.90
C ALA A 10 -21.31 -1.49 20.22
N ALA A 11 -21.14 -0.29 20.77
CA ALA A 11 -20.19 0.68 20.23
C ALA A 11 -18.75 0.20 20.38
N GLN A 12 -18.40 -0.39 21.52
CA GLN A 12 -17.06 -0.95 21.75
C GLN A 12 -16.78 -2.10 20.80
N GLN A 13 -17.77 -2.98 20.60
CA GLN A 13 -17.61 -4.12 19.69
C GLN A 13 -17.46 -3.66 18.25
N ALA A 14 -18.21 -2.64 17.83
CA ALA A 14 -18.06 -2.05 16.50
C ALA A 14 -16.67 -1.45 16.31
N ALA A 15 -16.16 -0.75 17.32
CA ALA A 15 -14.82 -0.17 17.28
C ALA A 15 -13.74 -1.26 17.17
N GLU A 16 -13.89 -2.35 17.92
CA GLU A 16 -12.95 -3.48 17.83
C GLU A 16 -12.99 -4.14 16.47
N ASN A 17 -14.17 -4.31 15.89
CA ASN A 17 -14.31 -4.89 14.55
C ASN A 17 -13.63 -4.03 13.49
N ILE A 18 -13.78 -2.71 13.57
CA ILE A 18 -13.13 -1.78 12.66
C ILE A 18 -11.62 -1.88 12.82
N GLN A 19 -11.12 -1.90 14.06
CA GLN A 19 -9.70 -2.00 14.33
C GLN A 19 -9.13 -3.30 13.77
N ASN A 20 -9.83 -4.42 13.96
CA ASN A 20 -9.40 -5.72 13.45
C ASN A 20 -9.37 -5.72 11.92
N GLN A 21 -10.37 -5.12 11.26
CA GLN A 21 -10.39 -5.02 9.80
C GLN A 21 -9.25 -4.16 9.28
N MET A 22 -8.92 -3.09 9.98
CA MET A 22 -7.78 -2.23 9.61
C MET A 22 -6.46 -2.97 9.76
N ASN A 23 -6.30 -3.74 10.84
CA ASN A 23 -5.11 -4.56 11.06
C ASN A 23 -4.98 -5.64 9.99
N ASP A 24 -6.08 -6.31 9.66
CA ASP A 24 -6.11 -7.34 8.60
C ASP A 24 -5.74 -6.74 7.25
N MET A 25 -6.21 -5.53 6.98
CA MET A 25 -5.87 -4.83 5.74
C MET A 25 -4.38 -4.51 5.68
N GLN A 26 -3.78 -4.06 6.78
CA GLN A 26 -2.34 -3.78 6.84
C GLN A 26 -1.52 -5.04 6.56
N VAL A 27 -1.91 -6.17 7.15
CA VAL A 27 -1.26 -7.46 6.91
C VAL A 27 -1.42 -7.86 5.43
N LYS A 28 -2.61 -7.70 4.89
CA LYS A 28 -2.89 -8.02 3.48
C LYS A 28 -2.03 -7.17 2.55
N LEU A 29 -1.95 -5.85 2.79
CA LEU A 29 -1.14 -4.95 1.97
C LEU A 29 0.34 -5.33 2.01
N ASP A 30 0.84 -5.77 3.17
CA ASP A 30 2.23 -6.19 3.30
C ASP A 30 2.52 -7.50 2.55
N SER A 31 1.50 -8.27 2.21
CA SER A 31 1.62 -9.51 1.45
C SER A 31 1.47 -9.34 -0.06
N ILE A 32 0.99 -8.18 -0.52
CA ILE A 32 0.82 -7.91 -1.95
C ILE A 32 2.10 -7.26 -2.49
N GLU A 33 2.72 -7.91 -3.46
CA GLU A 33 3.93 -7.39 -4.08
C GLU A 33 3.61 -6.60 -5.34
N VAL A 34 4.29 -5.46 -5.49
CA VAL A 34 4.24 -4.65 -6.71
C VAL A 34 5.65 -4.48 -7.23
N GLU A 35 5.75 -4.18 -8.53
CA GLU A 35 7.05 -3.97 -9.17
C GLU A 35 7.03 -2.67 -9.96
N GLY A 36 7.99 -1.82 -9.69
CA GLY A 36 8.25 -0.63 -10.47
C GLY A 36 9.41 -0.86 -11.42
N ALA A 37 9.39 -0.19 -12.55
CA ALA A 37 10.42 -0.35 -13.56
C ALA A 37 10.77 0.99 -14.20
N ALA A 38 11.99 1.10 -14.69
CA ALA A 38 12.46 2.24 -15.45
C ALA A 38 13.48 1.78 -16.49
N GLY A 39 13.63 2.58 -17.55
CA GLY A 39 14.58 2.27 -18.61
C GLY A 39 14.24 1.00 -19.39
N GLY A 40 12.94 0.73 -19.59
CA GLY A 40 12.52 -0.47 -20.29
C GLY A 40 12.79 -1.76 -19.53
N GLY A 41 12.86 -1.68 -18.21
CA GLY A 41 13.11 -2.84 -17.35
C GLY A 41 14.58 -3.01 -16.97
N LEU A 42 15.45 -2.07 -17.33
CA LEU A 42 16.86 -2.12 -16.93
C LEU A 42 17.05 -1.98 -15.43
N VAL A 43 16.15 -1.26 -14.77
CA VAL A 43 16.10 -1.16 -13.31
C VAL A 43 14.68 -1.48 -12.86
N THR A 44 14.56 -2.40 -11.92
CA THR A 44 13.27 -2.75 -11.33
C THR A 44 13.37 -2.66 -9.81
N VAL A 45 12.25 -2.28 -9.18
CA VAL A 45 12.14 -2.20 -7.73
C VAL A 45 10.93 -3.01 -7.30
N ARG A 46 11.12 -3.95 -6.39
CA ARG A 46 10.01 -4.70 -5.80
C ARG A 46 9.66 -4.10 -4.46
N ALA A 47 8.36 -3.97 -4.23
CA ALA A 47 7.85 -3.41 -2.98
C ALA A 47 6.55 -4.11 -2.60
N THR A 48 6.12 -3.91 -1.35
CA THR A 48 4.78 -4.32 -0.95
C THR A 48 3.81 -3.16 -1.18
N ALA A 49 2.52 -3.48 -1.25
CA ALA A 49 1.48 -2.45 -1.35
C ALA A 49 1.47 -1.51 -0.13
N LYS A 50 2.07 -1.93 0.96
CA LYS A 50 2.26 -1.11 2.17
C LYS A 50 3.39 -0.09 2.01
N GLY A 51 4.24 -0.26 1.01
CA GLY A 51 5.35 0.65 0.72
C GLY A 51 6.72 0.16 1.18
N ARG A 52 6.80 -1.07 1.66
CA ARG A 52 8.10 -1.64 2.04
C ARG A 52 8.87 -2.04 0.79
N ILE A 53 10.12 -1.65 0.69
CA ILE A 53 10.98 -2.02 -0.44
C ILE A 53 11.59 -3.39 -0.16
N LEU A 54 11.39 -4.32 -1.09
CA LEU A 54 11.89 -5.69 -0.97
C LEU A 54 13.22 -5.89 -1.66
N GLY A 55 13.45 -5.18 -2.74
CA GLY A 55 14.71 -5.30 -3.46
C GLY A 55 14.79 -4.40 -4.67
N VAL A 56 15.98 -4.22 -5.16
CA VAL A 56 16.28 -3.45 -6.38
C VAL A 56 17.11 -4.34 -7.28
N ASN A 57 16.73 -4.42 -8.55
CA ASN A 57 17.50 -5.14 -9.55
C ASN A 57 18.00 -4.18 -10.60
N ILE A 58 19.29 -4.18 -10.85
CA ILE A 58 19.93 -3.31 -11.82
C ILE A 58 20.59 -4.21 -12.86
N ASP A 59 20.31 -3.98 -14.14
CA ASP A 59 20.89 -4.76 -15.22
C ASP A 59 22.42 -4.63 -15.23
N ASP A 60 23.10 -5.73 -15.48
CA ASP A 60 24.57 -5.77 -15.47
C ASP A 60 25.19 -4.79 -16.46
N SER A 61 24.50 -4.51 -17.56
CA SER A 61 24.98 -3.57 -18.57
C SER A 61 25.18 -2.15 -18.06
N LEU A 62 24.51 -1.82 -16.93
CA LEU A 62 24.62 -0.51 -16.31
C LEU A 62 25.75 -0.41 -15.26
N MET A 63 26.43 -1.51 -14.97
CA MET A 63 27.48 -1.57 -13.95
C MET A 63 28.82 -1.06 -14.51
N LYS A 64 28.80 0.17 -14.97
CA LYS A 64 29.96 0.88 -15.49
C LYS A 64 30.00 2.27 -14.87
N LEU A 65 31.21 2.74 -14.61
CA LEU A 65 31.40 4.06 -14.00
C LEU A 65 30.75 5.19 -14.82
N GLU A 66 30.77 5.07 -16.14
CA GLU A 66 30.19 6.05 -17.07
C GLU A 66 28.70 6.11 -16.97
N GLU A 67 28.05 5.05 -16.46
CA GLU A 67 26.60 4.96 -16.34
C GLU A 67 26.07 5.37 -14.97
N LYS A 68 26.94 5.86 -14.10
CA LYS A 68 26.57 6.17 -12.71
C LYS A 68 25.34 7.08 -12.61
N HIS A 69 25.34 8.18 -13.35
CA HIS A 69 24.21 9.13 -13.31
C HIS A 69 22.94 8.54 -13.87
N MET A 70 23.04 7.74 -14.93
CA MET A 70 21.90 7.04 -15.50
C MET A 70 21.30 6.06 -14.49
N VAL A 71 22.15 5.31 -13.79
CA VAL A 71 21.69 4.36 -12.76
C VAL A 71 20.96 5.10 -11.66
N GLU A 72 21.50 6.21 -11.17
CA GLU A 72 20.87 7.00 -10.13
C GLU A 72 19.46 7.47 -10.57
N ASP A 73 19.35 7.98 -11.79
CA ASP A 73 18.08 8.46 -12.33
C ASP A 73 17.08 7.32 -12.54
N LEU A 74 17.53 6.19 -13.04
CA LEU A 74 16.67 5.03 -13.29
C LEU A 74 16.20 4.41 -11.99
N VAL A 75 17.05 4.33 -10.97
CA VAL A 75 16.67 3.83 -9.65
C VAL A 75 15.60 4.73 -9.04
N THR A 76 15.77 6.04 -9.13
CA THR A 76 14.78 7.00 -8.65
C THR A 76 13.43 6.80 -9.35
N ALA A 77 13.47 6.70 -10.69
CA ALA A 77 12.24 6.52 -11.47
C ALA A 77 11.56 5.18 -11.17
N ALA A 78 12.32 4.10 -11.07
CA ALA A 78 11.77 2.77 -10.76
C ALA A 78 11.18 2.73 -9.36
N PHE A 79 11.83 3.38 -8.41
CA PHE A 79 11.36 3.48 -7.03
C PHE A 79 10.02 4.21 -6.99
N ASN A 80 9.92 5.35 -7.67
CA ASN A 80 8.69 6.13 -7.71
C ASN A 80 7.57 5.38 -8.43
N ASP A 81 7.89 4.63 -9.49
CA ASP A 81 6.92 3.79 -10.18
C ASP A 81 6.37 2.71 -9.25
N ALA A 82 7.24 2.05 -8.49
CA ALA A 82 6.82 1.05 -7.50
C ALA A 82 5.93 1.69 -6.42
N ARG A 83 6.30 2.87 -5.97
CA ARG A 83 5.55 3.61 -4.95
C ARG A 83 4.16 3.98 -5.44
N ASP A 84 4.05 4.45 -6.68
CA ASP A 84 2.75 4.79 -7.28
C ASP A 84 1.86 3.55 -7.40
N LYS A 85 2.43 2.42 -7.77
CA LYS A 85 1.68 1.15 -7.86
C LYS A 85 1.23 0.69 -6.48
N ALA A 86 2.10 0.79 -5.48
CA ALA A 86 1.75 0.46 -4.10
C ALA A 86 0.58 1.32 -3.61
N ASP A 87 0.63 2.61 -3.88
CA ASP A 87 -0.43 3.55 -3.49
C ASP A 87 -1.77 3.22 -4.17
N ARG A 88 -1.74 2.83 -5.44
CA ARG A 88 -2.96 2.41 -6.16
C ARG A 88 -3.58 1.16 -5.55
N VAL A 89 -2.76 0.15 -5.27
CA VAL A 89 -3.25 -1.09 -4.66
C VAL A 89 -3.81 -0.80 -3.27
N SER A 90 -3.13 0.02 -2.50
CA SER A 90 -3.60 0.43 -1.17
C SER A 90 -4.96 1.13 -1.26
N ALA A 91 -5.12 2.04 -2.22
CA ALA A 91 -6.38 2.76 -2.42
C ALA A 91 -7.51 1.81 -2.84
N GLU A 92 -7.22 0.84 -3.72
CA GLU A 92 -8.19 -0.16 -4.15
C GLU A 92 -8.66 -1.04 -2.98
N GLN A 93 -7.71 -1.50 -2.15
CA GLN A 93 -8.03 -2.32 -0.98
C GLN A 93 -8.86 -1.54 0.03
N MET A 94 -8.56 -0.26 0.23
CA MET A 94 -9.33 0.59 1.12
C MET A 94 -10.76 0.77 0.61
N LYS A 95 -10.93 0.95 -0.70
CA LYS A 95 -12.23 1.07 -1.33
C LYS A 95 -13.06 -0.19 -1.14
N GLU A 96 -12.45 -1.36 -1.30
CA GLU A 96 -13.10 -2.64 -1.05
C GLU A 96 -13.52 -2.78 0.42
N MET A 97 -12.65 -2.37 1.33
CA MET A 97 -12.95 -2.40 2.76
C MET A 97 -14.16 -1.51 3.09
N GLN A 98 -14.22 -0.31 2.54
CA GLN A 98 -15.35 0.61 2.74
C GLN A 98 -16.65 0.00 2.22
N GLY A 99 -16.62 -0.62 1.04
CA GLY A 99 -17.77 -1.32 0.48
C GLY A 99 -18.23 -2.49 1.34
N SER A 100 -17.28 -3.27 1.84
CA SER A 100 -17.52 -4.41 2.72
C SER A 100 -18.15 -3.98 4.05
N MET A 101 -17.82 -2.80 4.55
CA MET A 101 -18.37 -2.25 5.79
C MET A 101 -19.69 -1.53 5.59
N GLY A 102 -20.18 -1.44 4.36
CA GLY A 102 -21.42 -0.73 4.05
C GLY A 102 -21.30 0.78 4.12
N LEU A 103 -20.10 1.31 4.09
CA LEU A 103 -19.87 2.76 4.14
C LEU A 103 -20.17 3.39 2.79
N PRO A 104 -20.72 4.61 2.76
CA PRO A 104 -21.01 5.29 1.50
C PRO A 104 -19.74 5.62 0.72
N PRO A 105 -19.81 5.70 -0.62
CA PRO A 105 -18.68 6.10 -1.42
C PRO A 105 -18.15 7.48 -0.98
N GLY A 106 -16.86 7.61 -0.94
CA GLY A 106 -16.21 8.85 -0.54
C GLY A 106 -16.09 9.05 0.97
N PHE A 107 -16.57 8.10 1.76
CA PHE A 107 -16.39 8.14 3.21
C PHE A 107 -14.92 7.91 3.57
N ASN A 108 -14.33 8.82 4.34
CA ASN A 108 -12.96 8.69 4.81
C ASN A 108 -12.93 8.29 6.27
N LEU A 109 -12.22 7.21 6.56
CA LEU A 109 -11.99 6.79 7.93
C LEU A 109 -10.92 7.69 8.58
N PRO A 110 -11.08 8.03 9.86
CA PRO A 110 -10.08 8.83 10.57
C PRO A 110 -8.71 8.12 10.57
N GLY A 111 -7.67 8.87 10.27
CA GLY A 111 -6.31 8.34 10.25
C GLY A 111 -5.90 7.67 8.95
N MET A 112 -6.76 7.65 7.94
CA MET A 112 -6.51 7.04 6.64
C MET A 112 -6.66 8.11 5.55
N GLY A 113 -5.78 9.05 5.58
CA GLY A 113 -5.81 10.16 4.64
C GLY A 113 -4.84 10.04 3.53
#